data_f3b19893ccd7e8012b760a2b567e2620
#
_entry.id   f3b19893ccd7e8012b760a2b567e2620
#
_cell.length_a   1.000
_cell.length_b   1.000
_cell.length_c   1.000
_cell.angle_alpha   90.00
_cell.angle_beta   90.00
_cell.angle_gamma   90.00
#
_symmetry.space_group_name_H-M   'P 1'
#
loop_
_entity.id
_entity.type
_entity.pdbx_description
1 polymer ?
#
loop_
_entity_poly.entity_id
_entity_poly.type
_entity_poly.pdbx_seq_one_letter_code
_entity_poly.pdbx_strand_id
1 'polypeptide(L)'
;LPLGWFNRNAIGKVKQIAEQDVEQIEKFIAHQFPDMVNTIVLLIVMVVIMFSLNPWLALACIIPIIIGFVAQFSMMFGKKAQEGLSEYYDALENISTSSVQYVRGMPSIKIFGQTVHSFRKFYQDIMSYRDFSTKYADNYEPIYCLFRVLVLSLATFILAIGIFLFSGDQQNMAFAITLLFFLIFAPGISTPVFKFNNLGSSMNNI
;
A
#
# COMPACT_ATOMS: atom_id res chain seq x y z
N LEU A 1 38.66 8.35 1.77
CA LEU A 1 38.12 9.64 2.25
C LEU A 1 39.06 10.22 3.30
N PRO A 2 39.38 11.55 3.26
CA PRO A 2 40.29 12.16 4.25
C PRO A 2 39.64 12.17 5.64
N LEU A 3 40.46 11.95 6.68
CA LEU A 3 40.05 11.91 8.09
C LEU A 3 39.19 13.12 8.53
N GLY A 4 39.45 14.30 7.95
CA GLY A 4 38.68 15.53 8.19
C GLY A 4 37.23 15.48 7.72
N TRP A 5 36.88 14.56 6.81
CA TRP A 5 35.51 14.35 6.38
C TRP A 5 34.66 13.66 7.47
N PHE A 6 35.26 12.70 8.17
CA PHE A 6 34.62 12.00 9.29
C PHE A 6 34.35 12.89 10.50
N ASN A 7 35.21 13.91 10.70
CA ASN A 7 35.02 14.89 11.78
C ASN A 7 33.90 15.90 11.48
N ARG A 8 33.56 16.13 10.20
CA ARG A 8 32.50 17.06 9.78
C ARG A 8 31.13 16.38 9.69
N ASN A 9 31.10 15.09 9.47
CA ASN A 9 29.87 14.32 9.37
C ASN A 9 29.69 13.47 10.62
N ALA A 10 28.54 13.58 11.26
CA ALA A 10 28.23 12.74 12.41
C ALA A 10 28.39 11.27 12.03
N ILE A 11 29.24 10.54 12.72
CA ILE A 11 29.54 9.10 12.49
C ILE A 11 28.24 8.29 12.41
N GLY A 12 27.22 8.66 13.22
CA GLY A 12 25.91 8.05 13.18
C GLY A 12 25.18 8.18 11.84
N LYS A 13 25.30 9.33 11.15
CA LYS A 13 24.69 9.53 9.84
C LYS A 13 25.37 8.71 8.76
N VAL A 14 26.70 8.60 8.80
CA VAL A 14 27.47 7.75 7.88
C VAL A 14 27.12 6.28 8.09
N LYS A 15 26.99 5.84 9.35
CA LYS A 15 26.59 4.48 9.69
C LYS A 15 25.14 4.19 9.23
N GLN A 16 24.23 5.12 9.41
CA GLN A 16 22.85 4.99 8.94
C GLN A 16 22.81 4.80 7.42
N ILE A 17 23.48 5.67 6.65
CA ILE A 17 23.54 5.56 5.19
C ILE A 17 24.18 4.23 4.76
N ALA A 18 25.28 3.82 5.40
CA ALA A 18 26.00 2.61 5.02
C ALA A 18 25.27 1.30 5.39
N GLU A 19 24.49 1.27 6.47
CA GLU A 19 23.81 0.05 6.93
C GLU A 19 22.32 0.05 6.52
N GLN A 20 21.56 1.11 6.81
CA GLN A 20 20.12 1.11 6.57
C GLN A 20 19.75 1.34 5.12
N ASP A 21 20.35 2.34 4.47
CA ASP A 21 19.99 2.69 3.09
C ASP A 21 20.47 1.59 2.12
N VAL A 22 21.65 1.00 2.37
CA VAL A 22 22.16 -0.14 1.58
C VAL A 22 21.31 -1.38 1.79
N GLU A 23 20.88 -1.68 3.03
CA GLU A 23 19.99 -2.81 3.31
C GLU A 23 18.61 -2.63 2.65
N GLN A 24 18.08 -1.40 2.60
CA GLN A 24 16.82 -1.11 1.90
C GLN A 24 16.95 -1.33 0.39
N ILE A 25 18.05 -0.88 -0.21
CA ILE A 25 18.34 -1.08 -1.64
C ILE A 25 18.52 -2.58 -1.93
N GLU A 26 19.22 -3.31 -1.08
CA GLU A 26 19.38 -4.76 -1.21
C GLU A 26 18.03 -5.48 -1.17
N LYS A 27 17.18 -5.18 -0.19
CA LYS A 27 15.82 -5.73 -0.08
C LYS A 27 14.97 -5.41 -1.31
N PHE A 28 15.09 -4.18 -1.82
CA PHE A 28 14.37 -3.78 -3.03
C PHE A 28 14.81 -4.61 -4.23
N ILE A 29 16.11 -4.69 -4.50
CA ILE A 29 16.65 -5.39 -5.68
C ILE A 29 16.47 -6.91 -5.56
N ALA A 30 16.73 -7.47 -4.38
CA ALA A 30 16.72 -8.92 -4.18
C ALA A 30 15.30 -9.52 -4.08
N HIS A 31 14.34 -8.78 -3.54
CA HIS A 31 13.01 -9.33 -3.24
C HIS A 31 11.88 -8.56 -3.94
N GLN A 32 11.85 -7.23 -3.83
CA GLN A 32 10.70 -6.46 -4.34
C GLN A 32 10.68 -6.36 -5.86
N PHE A 33 11.83 -6.17 -6.49
CA PHE A 33 11.92 -6.07 -7.95
C PHE A 33 11.53 -7.37 -8.67
N PRO A 34 12.05 -8.56 -8.29
CA PRO A 34 11.59 -9.82 -8.87
C PRO A 34 10.10 -10.09 -8.64
N ASP A 35 9.58 -9.76 -7.44
CA ASP A 35 8.15 -9.90 -7.13
C ASP A 35 7.27 -8.98 -7.98
N MET A 36 7.74 -7.77 -8.28
CA MET A 36 7.05 -6.83 -9.16
C MET A 36 6.99 -7.36 -10.60
N VAL A 37 8.12 -7.82 -11.14
CA VAL A 37 8.18 -8.40 -12.49
C VAL A 37 7.28 -9.62 -12.59
N ASN A 38 7.36 -10.54 -11.62
CA ASN A 38 6.52 -11.73 -11.58
C ASN A 38 5.02 -11.37 -11.53
N THR A 39 4.64 -10.40 -10.71
CA THR A 39 3.25 -9.95 -10.58
C THR A 39 2.72 -9.35 -11.87
N ILE A 40 3.50 -8.50 -12.54
CA ILE A 40 3.13 -7.88 -13.83
C ILE A 40 2.99 -8.95 -14.92
N VAL A 41 3.96 -9.83 -15.04
CA VAL A 41 3.93 -10.94 -16.03
C VAL A 41 2.71 -11.82 -15.81
N LEU A 42 2.44 -12.19 -14.55
CA LEU A 42 1.27 -13.00 -14.19
C LEU A 42 -0.04 -12.32 -14.57
N LEU A 43 -0.19 -11.02 -14.29
CA LEU A 43 -1.38 -10.26 -14.67
C LEU A 43 -1.57 -10.21 -16.19
N ILE A 44 -0.49 -9.96 -16.95
CA ILE A 44 -0.55 -9.93 -18.41
C ILE A 44 -0.99 -11.28 -18.94
N VAL A 45 -0.37 -12.37 -18.48
CA VAL A 45 -0.71 -13.75 -18.91
C VAL A 45 -2.18 -14.07 -18.61
N MET A 46 -2.64 -13.74 -17.41
CA MET A 46 -4.05 -13.95 -17.01
C MET A 46 -5.01 -13.18 -17.93
N VAL A 47 -4.73 -11.91 -18.20
CA VAL A 47 -5.55 -11.08 -19.10
C VAL A 47 -5.58 -11.67 -20.52
N VAL A 48 -4.43 -12.08 -21.05
CA VAL A 48 -4.35 -12.69 -22.39
C VAL A 48 -5.20 -13.98 -22.46
N ILE A 49 -5.09 -14.85 -21.47
CA ILE A 49 -5.88 -16.10 -21.41
C ILE A 49 -7.39 -15.77 -21.36
N MET A 50 -7.80 -14.80 -20.52
CA MET A 50 -9.21 -14.41 -20.40
C MET A 50 -9.77 -13.88 -21.73
N PHE A 51 -9.05 -13.00 -22.42
CA PHE A 51 -9.49 -12.48 -23.72
C PHE A 51 -9.53 -13.56 -24.81
N SER A 52 -8.64 -14.54 -24.75
CA SER A 52 -8.62 -15.67 -25.70
C SER A 52 -9.82 -16.59 -25.54
N LEU A 53 -10.36 -16.72 -24.32
CA LEU A 53 -11.51 -17.58 -24.03
C LEU A 53 -12.84 -16.86 -24.34
N ASN A 54 -13.07 -15.71 -23.77
CA ASN A 54 -14.28 -14.92 -24.01
C ASN A 54 -14.07 -13.43 -23.67
N PRO A 55 -14.08 -12.54 -24.66
CA PRO A 55 -13.79 -11.11 -24.43
C PRO A 55 -14.85 -10.40 -23.57
N TRP A 56 -16.11 -10.83 -23.62
CA TRP A 56 -17.18 -10.21 -22.83
C TRP A 56 -17.05 -10.52 -21.33
N LEU A 57 -16.72 -11.78 -20.98
CA LEU A 57 -16.45 -12.17 -19.61
C LEU A 57 -15.13 -11.57 -19.10
N ALA A 58 -14.12 -11.42 -19.98
CA ALA A 58 -12.87 -10.74 -19.65
C ALA A 58 -13.12 -9.26 -19.29
N LEU A 59 -13.94 -8.54 -20.06
CA LEU A 59 -14.33 -7.16 -19.75
C LEU A 59 -15.10 -7.06 -18.42
N ALA A 60 -15.99 -8.02 -18.15
CA ALA A 60 -16.71 -8.10 -16.88
C ALA A 60 -15.78 -8.17 -15.66
N CYS A 61 -14.61 -8.80 -15.83
CA CYS A 61 -13.60 -8.93 -14.79
C CYS A 61 -12.71 -7.68 -14.70
N ILE A 62 -12.29 -7.12 -15.84
CA ILE A 62 -11.29 -6.05 -15.90
C ILE A 62 -11.88 -4.68 -15.55
N ILE A 63 -13.11 -4.39 -15.94
CA ILE A 63 -13.75 -3.09 -15.69
C ILE A 63 -13.82 -2.77 -14.18
N PRO A 64 -14.28 -3.65 -13.29
CA PRO A 64 -14.28 -3.37 -11.85
C PRO A 64 -12.89 -3.12 -11.27
N ILE A 65 -11.88 -3.84 -11.78
CA ILE A 65 -10.49 -3.66 -11.36
C ILE A 65 -9.99 -2.27 -11.76
N ILE A 66 -10.23 -1.84 -13.00
CA ILE A 66 -9.84 -0.52 -13.49
C ILE A 66 -10.53 0.59 -12.69
N ILE A 67 -11.85 0.46 -12.45
CA ILE A 67 -12.60 1.43 -11.65
C ILE A 67 -12.00 1.55 -10.24
N GLY A 68 -11.69 0.42 -9.61
CA GLY A 68 -11.07 0.38 -8.30
C GLY A 68 -9.69 1.06 -8.27
N PHE A 69 -8.85 0.80 -9.26
CA PHE A 69 -7.55 1.46 -9.39
C PHE A 69 -7.69 2.97 -9.65
N VAL A 70 -8.56 3.39 -10.57
CA VAL A 70 -8.79 4.80 -10.86
C VAL A 70 -9.25 5.55 -9.61
N ALA A 71 -10.18 4.98 -8.84
CA ALA A 71 -10.63 5.55 -7.58
C ALA A 71 -9.46 5.70 -6.58
N GLN A 72 -8.61 4.70 -6.45
CA GLN A 72 -7.48 4.70 -5.54
C GLN A 72 -6.36 5.66 -5.97
N PHE A 73 -6.01 5.67 -7.27
CA PHE A 73 -5.02 6.59 -7.82
C PHE A 73 -5.45 8.05 -7.74
N SER A 74 -6.73 8.35 -7.96
CA SER A 74 -7.25 9.72 -7.87
C SER A 74 -7.03 10.32 -6.47
N MET A 75 -7.06 9.49 -5.45
CA MET A 75 -6.78 9.92 -4.08
C MET A 75 -5.27 10.06 -3.80
N MET A 76 -4.45 9.16 -4.33
CA MET A 76 -3.01 9.13 -4.08
C MET A 76 -2.27 10.34 -4.70
N PHE A 77 -2.72 10.81 -5.86
CA PHE A 77 -2.12 11.95 -6.58
C PHE A 77 -2.76 13.31 -6.23
N GLY A 78 -3.74 13.36 -5.32
CA GLY A 78 -4.35 14.60 -4.88
C GLY A 78 -3.40 15.45 -4.01
N LYS A 79 -3.49 16.79 -4.11
CA LYS A 79 -2.73 17.72 -3.24
C LYS A 79 -2.90 17.39 -1.75
N LYS A 80 -4.10 16.95 -1.35
CA LYS A 80 -4.40 16.51 0.02
C LYS A 80 -3.58 15.29 0.47
N ALA A 81 -3.19 14.41 -0.46
CA ALA A 81 -2.37 13.25 -0.12
C ALA A 81 -0.92 13.64 0.18
N GLN A 82 -0.37 14.58 -0.59
CA GLN A 82 0.99 15.10 -0.35
C GLN A 82 1.06 15.92 0.94
N GLU A 83 0.06 16.76 1.21
CA GLU A 83 -0.05 17.51 2.46
C GLU A 83 -0.16 16.55 3.66
N GLY A 84 -1.02 15.52 3.56
CA GLY A 84 -1.16 14.51 4.60
C GLY A 84 0.11 13.69 4.84
N LEU A 85 0.88 13.38 3.80
CA LEU A 85 2.14 12.66 3.94
C LEU A 85 3.20 13.54 4.66
N SER A 86 3.28 14.82 4.32
CA SER A 86 4.17 15.77 5.01
C SER A 86 3.82 15.89 6.50
N GLU A 87 2.53 16.08 6.81
CA GLU A 87 2.06 16.14 8.21
C GLU A 87 2.35 14.86 8.99
N TYR A 88 2.27 13.69 8.32
CA TYR A 88 2.63 12.41 8.92
C TYR A 88 4.11 12.34 9.31
N TYR A 89 5.01 12.75 8.41
CA TYR A 89 6.44 12.75 8.69
C TYR A 89 6.81 13.74 9.76
N ASP A 90 6.20 14.93 9.76
CA ASP A 90 6.41 15.94 10.80
C ASP A 90 5.96 15.44 12.17
N ALA A 91 4.80 14.77 12.25
CA ALA A 91 4.31 14.18 13.48
C ALA A 91 5.22 13.03 13.97
N LEU A 92 5.75 12.22 13.06
CA LEU A 92 6.67 11.12 13.39
C LEU A 92 8.01 11.65 13.90
N GLU A 93 8.54 12.73 13.29
CA GLU A 93 9.77 13.39 13.74
C GLU A 93 9.60 14.01 15.14
N ASN A 94 8.47 14.66 15.39
CA ASN A 94 8.14 15.21 16.70
C ASN A 94 8.10 14.14 17.78
N ILE A 95 7.44 13.00 17.55
CA ILE A 95 7.45 11.87 18.50
C ILE A 95 8.85 11.33 18.70
N SER A 96 9.61 11.12 17.64
CA SER A 96 10.98 10.62 17.74
C SER A 96 11.85 11.53 18.59
N THR A 97 11.79 12.83 18.32
CA THR A 97 12.55 13.86 19.04
C THR A 97 12.14 13.94 20.52
N SER A 98 10.85 13.98 20.80
CA SER A 98 10.34 14.05 22.19
C SER A 98 10.61 12.77 22.97
N SER A 99 10.57 11.59 22.32
CA SER A 99 10.95 10.31 22.92
C SER A 99 12.40 10.29 23.37
N VAL A 100 13.32 10.73 22.49
CA VAL A 100 14.75 10.80 22.82
C VAL A 100 15.00 11.79 23.94
N GLN A 101 14.36 12.97 23.91
CA GLN A 101 14.44 13.97 24.97
C GLN A 101 13.93 13.43 26.30
N TYR A 102 12.80 12.71 26.29
CA TYR A 102 12.22 12.09 27.47
C TYR A 102 13.19 11.07 28.09
N VAL A 103 13.73 10.15 27.28
CA VAL A 103 14.68 9.11 27.76
C VAL A 103 15.94 9.76 28.30
N ARG A 104 16.51 10.75 27.60
CA ARG A 104 17.73 11.46 28.06
C ARG A 104 17.48 12.30 29.29
N GLY A 105 16.29 12.85 29.46
CA GLY A 105 15.90 13.66 30.62
C GLY A 105 15.55 12.82 31.87
N MET A 106 15.32 11.51 31.75
CA MET A 106 14.91 10.64 32.85
C MET A 106 15.80 10.71 34.09
N PRO A 107 17.14 10.70 34.00
CA PRO A 107 18.00 10.82 35.19
C PRO A 107 17.77 12.13 35.93
N SER A 108 17.64 13.25 35.22
CA SER A 108 17.38 14.57 35.82
C SER A 108 15.98 14.66 36.44
N ILE A 109 14.97 14.07 35.79
CA ILE A 109 13.60 13.99 36.29
C ILE A 109 13.55 13.21 37.60
N LYS A 110 14.28 12.09 37.72
CA LYS A 110 14.37 11.30 38.96
C LYS A 110 15.02 12.07 40.11
N ILE A 111 16.03 12.89 39.83
CA ILE A 111 16.75 13.64 40.85
C ILE A 111 15.94 14.84 41.32
N PHE A 112 15.28 15.58 40.43
CA PHE A 112 14.60 16.81 40.73
C PHE A 112 13.07 16.71 40.90
N GLY A 113 12.48 15.54 40.71
CA GLY A 113 11.06 15.29 40.88
C GLY A 113 10.12 15.99 39.86
N GLN A 114 10.70 16.56 38.80
CA GLN A 114 9.93 17.36 37.80
C GLN A 114 9.38 16.43 36.66
N THR A 115 8.55 15.49 37.00
CA THR A 115 8.00 14.50 36.08
C THR A 115 6.99 15.06 35.07
N VAL A 116 6.29 16.18 35.41
CA VAL A 116 5.08 16.55 34.70
C VAL A 116 5.31 17.28 33.37
N HIS A 117 6.36 18.10 33.25
CA HIS A 117 6.55 18.92 32.03
C HIS A 117 7.11 18.13 30.85
N SER A 118 8.10 17.29 31.07
CA SER A 118 8.71 16.47 30.00
C SER A 118 7.76 15.37 29.52
N PHE A 119 6.97 14.79 30.43
CA PHE A 119 5.94 13.82 30.12
C PHE A 119 4.78 14.46 29.34
N ARG A 120 4.39 15.68 29.67
CA ARG A 120 3.27 16.39 29.04
C ARG A 120 3.52 16.66 27.57
N LYS A 121 4.73 17.09 27.19
CA LYS A 121 5.09 17.32 25.78
C LYS A 121 5.05 16.03 24.99
N PHE A 122 5.71 14.99 25.47
CA PHE A 122 5.71 13.67 24.84
C PHE A 122 4.30 13.12 24.68
N TYR A 123 3.46 13.24 25.70
CA TYR A 123 2.05 12.85 25.64
C TYR A 123 1.28 13.65 24.58
N GLN A 124 1.50 14.96 24.48
CA GLN A 124 0.86 15.81 23.47
C GLN A 124 1.27 15.40 22.05
N ASP A 125 2.54 15.11 21.82
CA ASP A 125 3.05 14.67 20.51
C ASP A 125 2.44 13.30 20.11
N ILE A 126 2.29 12.38 21.06
CA ILE A 126 1.58 11.11 20.83
C ILE A 126 0.12 11.35 20.47
N MET A 127 -0.58 12.24 21.19
CA MET A 127 -1.98 12.54 20.92
C MET A 127 -2.16 13.21 19.55
N SER A 128 -1.28 14.14 19.19
CA SER A 128 -1.27 14.78 17.87
C SER A 128 -1.08 13.77 16.76
N TYR A 129 -0.14 12.85 16.93
CA TYR A 129 0.08 11.77 15.96
C TYR A 129 -1.13 10.83 15.85
N ARG A 130 -1.74 10.47 16.98
CA ARG A 130 -2.98 9.67 17.00
C ARG A 130 -4.09 10.36 16.21
N ASP A 131 -4.34 11.63 16.51
CA ASP A 131 -5.43 12.39 15.89
C ASP A 131 -5.21 12.57 14.39
N PHE A 132 -3.96 12.81 13.98
CA PHE A 132 -3.57 12.82 12.58
C PHE A 132 -3.78 11.45 11.92
N SER A 133 -3.23 10.39 12.52
CA SER A 133 -3.32 9.04 11.97
C SER A 133 -4.76 8.57 11.82
N THR A 134 -5.63 8.91 12.79
CA THR A 134 -7.06 8.59 12.72
C THR A 134 -7.72 9.33 11.55
N LYS A 135 -7.51 10.64 11.42
CA LYS A 135 -8.05 11.42 10.31
C LYS A 135 -7.57 10.93 8.95
N TYR A 136 -6.29 10.55 8.86
CA TYR A 136 -5.71 10.01 7.65
C TYR A 136 -6.36 8.67 7.29
N ALA A 137 -6.51 7.77 8.27
CA ALA A 137 -7.16 6.48 8.09
C ALA A 137 -8.63 6.64 7.66
N ASP A 138 -9.40 7.48 8.34
CA ASP A 138 -10.81 7.74 8.03
C ASP A 138 -11.03 8.24 6.59
N ASN A 139 -10.10 9.01 6.07
CA ASN A 139 -10.16 9.50 4.69
C ASN A 139 -9.74 8.43 3.66
N TYR A 140 -8.79 7.56 4.01
CA TYR A 140 -8.21 6.57 3.10
C TYR A 140 -9.01 5.27 3.06
N GLU A 141 -9.56 4.86 4.20
CA GLU A 141 -10.23 3.58 4.40
C GLU A 141 -11.41 3.34 3.45
N PRO A 142 -12.35 4.29 3.23
CA PRO A 142 -13.51 4.03 2.39
C PRO A 142 -13.15 3.73 0.93
N ILE A 143 -12.14 4.41 0.39
CA ILE A 143 -11.70 4.19 -1.00
C ILE A 143 -10.93 2.87 -1.12
N TYR A 144 -10.09 2.56 -0.14
CA TYR A 144 -9.41 1.27 -0.09
C TYR A 144 -10.40 0.10 0.08
N CYS A 145 -11.43 0.27 0.91
CA CYS A 145 -12.52 -0.69 1.05
C CYS A 145 -13.29 -0.86 -0.26
N LEU A 146 -13.62 0.23 -0.97
CA LEU A 146 -14.26 0.16 -2.28
C LEU A 146 -13.42 -0.67 -3.27
N PHE A 147 -12.13 -0.39 -3.37
CA PHE A 147 -11.22 -1.16 -4.20
C PHE A 147 -11.24 -2.65 -3.84
N ARG A 148 -11.10 -2.98 -2.55
CA ARG A 148 -11.14 -4.38 -2.09
C ARG A 148 -12.44 -5.06 -2.40
N VAL A 149 -13.57 -4.40 -2.17
CA VAL A 149 -14.90 -4.95 -2.48
C VAL A 149 -15.04 -5.23 -3.98
N LEU A 150 -14.64 -4.30 -4.84
CA LEU A 150 -14.69 -4.48 -6.29
C LEU A 150 -13.84 -5.68 -6.74
N VAL A 151 -12.62 -5.82 -6.22
CA VAL A 151 -11.72 -6.93 -6.57
C VAL A 151 -12.20 -8.26 -6.01
N LEU A 152 -12.75 -8.30 -4.79
CA LEU A 152 -13.25 -9.55 -4.19
C LEU A 152 -14.61 -9.98 -4.77
N SER A 153 -15.40 -9.06 -5.31
CA SER A 153 -16.70 -9.34 -5.92
C SER A 153 -16.63 -9.66 -7.43
N LEU A 154 -15.44 -9.90 -7.99
CA LEU A 154 -15.28 -10.22 -9.42
C LEU A 154 -16.14 -11.38 -9.89
N ALA A 155 -16.25 -12.43 -9.08
CA ALA A 155 -17.13 -13.58 -9.39
C ALA A 155 -18.59 -13.17 -9.56
N THR A 156 -19.08 -12.21 -8.79
CA THR A 156 -20.46 -11.69 -8.89
C THR A 156 -20.69 -10.95 -10.22
N PHE A 157 -19.74 -10.12 -10.65
CA PHE A 157 -19.83 -9.44 -11.94
C PHE A 157 -19.78 -10.42 -13.11
N ILE A 158 -18.90 -11.41 -13.05
CA ILE A 158 -18.81 -12.48 -14.07
C ILE A 158 -20.12 -13.27 -14.13
N LEU A 159 -20.70 -13.62 -12.99
CA LEU A 159 -21.96 -14.35 -12.90
C LEU A 159 -23.11 -13.54 -13.51
N ALA A 160 -23.24 -12.26 -13.17
CA ALA A 160 -24.29 -11.39 -13.69
C ALA A 160 -24.23 -11.27 -15.22
N ILE A 161 -23.04 -10.98 -15.77
CA ILE A 161 -22.85 -10.86 -17.22
C ILE A 161 -22.94 -12.24 -17.89
N GLY A 162 -22.43 -13.28 -17.26
CA GLY A 162 -22.51 -14.64 -17.77
C GLY A 162 -23.95 -15.15 -17.91
N ILE A 163 -24.82 -14.92 -16.92
CA ILE A 163 -26.24 -15.24 -17.00
C ILE A 163 -26.93 -14.45 -18.09
N PHE A 164 -26.63 -13.16 -18.20
CA PHE A 164 -27.19 -12.31 -19.25
C PHE A 164 -26.82 -12.79 -20.66
N LEU A 165 -25.57 -13.17 -20.89
CA LEU A 165 -25.10 -13.71 -22.15
C LEU A 165 -25.68 -15.12 -22.43
N PHE A 166 -25.82 -15.96 -21.40
CA PHE A 166 -26.38 -17.29 -21.54
C PHE A 166 -27.88 -17.28 -21.88
N SER A 167 -28.63 -16.31 -21.35
CA SER A 167 -30.05 -16.14 -21.67
C SER A 167 -30.33 -15.62 -23.09
N GLY A 168 -29.30 -15.14 -23.78
CA GLY A 168 -29.34 -14.72 -25.17
C GLY A 168 -29.06 -15.86 -26.14
N ASP A 169 -28.17 -15.58 -27.11
CA ASP A 169 -27.86 -16.48 -28.25
C ASP A 169 -26.85 -17.61 -27.93
N GLN A 170 -26.32 -17.67 -26.70
CA GLN A 170 -25.20 -18.55 -26.35
C GLN A 170 -25.58 -19.70 -25.41
N GLN A 171 -26.70 -20.38 -25.65
CA GLN A 171 -27.09 -21.58 -24.88
C GLN A 171 -26.27 -22.82 -25.24
N ASN A 172 -24.93 -22.70 -25.23
CA ASN A 172 -24.02 -23.77 -25.58
C ASN A 172 -23.29 -24.31 -24.34
N MET A 173 -23.12 -25.65 -24.28
CA MET A 173 -22.35 -26.32 -23.23
C MET A 173 -20.91 -25.75 -23.12
N ALA A 174 -20.32 -25.39 -24.24
CA ALA A 174 -19.00 -24.76 -24.28
C ALA A 174 -18.95 -23.42 -23.52
N PHE A 175 -19.99 -22.58 -23.63
CA PHE A 175 -20.07 -21.33 -22.90
C PHE A 175 -20.25 -21.57 -21.38
N ALA A 176 -21.05 -22.55 -20.99
CA ALA A 176 -21.21 -22.91 -19.58
C ALA A 176 -19.88 -23.36 -18.94
N ILE A 177 -19.08 -24.15 -19.66
CA ILE A 177 -17.74 -24.56 -19.24
C ILE A 177 -16.82 -23.33 -19.10
N THR A 178 -16.85 -22.42 -20.07
CA THR A 178 -16.09 -21.19 -20.02
C THR A 178 -16.47 -20.31 -18.84
N LEU A 179 -17.76 -20.18 -18.56
CA LEU A 179 -18.26 -19.42 -17.42
C LEU A 179 -17.79 -20.04 -16.09
N LEU A 180 -17.86 -21.36 -15.95
CA LEU A 180 -17.32 -22.06 -14.77
C LEU A 180 -15.82 -21.83 -14.62
N PHE A 181 -15.06 -21.89 -15.71
CA PHE A 181 -13.64 -21.56 -15.69
C PHE A 181 -13.38 -20.14 -15.15
N PHE A 182 -14.11 -19.14 -15.66
CA PHE A 182 -13.99 -17.77 -15.18
C PHE A 182 -14.34 -17.60 -13.71
N LEU A 183 -15.36 -18.30 -13.22
CA LEU A 183 -15.75 -18.25 -11.80
C LEU A 183 -14.68 -18.83 -10.87
N ILE A 184 -14.00 -19.88 -11.30
CA ILE A 184 -12.89 -20.48 -10.54
C ILE A 184 -11.62 -19.59 -10.65
N PHE A 185 -11.39 -18.98 -11.81
CA PHE A 185 -10.22 -18.20 -12.09
C PHE A 185 -10.25 -16.78 -11.47
N ALA A 186 -11.46 -16.20 -11.31
CA ALA A 186 -11.64 -14.86 -10.78
C ALA A 186 -11.03 -14.62 -9.38
N PRO A 187 -11.20 -15.50 -8.39
CA PRO A 187 -10.51 -15.37 -7.11
C PRO A 187 -8.97 -15.38 -7.23
N GLY A 188 -8.44 -16.11 -8.23
CA GLY A 188 -7.01 -16.19 -8.51
C GLY A 188 -6.41 -14.84 -8.95
N ILE A 189 -7.20 -14.00 -9.64
CA ILE A 189 -6.75 -12.68 -10.12
C ILE A 189 -6.61 -11.69 -8.95
N SER A 190 -7.43 -11.81 -7.91
CA SER A 190 -7.38 -10.89 -6.78
C SER A 190 -6.02 -10.88 -6.08
N THR A 191 -5.36 -12.02 -5.97
CA THR A 191 -4.04 -12.10 -5.32
C THR A 191 -2.96 -11.26 -6.02
N PRO A 192 -2.68 -11.39 -7.33
CA PRO A 192 -1.71 -10.55 -8.01
C PRO A 192 -2.15 -9.08 -8.09
N VAL A 193 -3.45 -8.79 -8.17
CA VAL A 193 -3.96 -7.40 -8.11
C VAL A 193 -3.64 -6.74 -6.78
N PHE A 194 -3.87 -7.43 -5.65
CA PHE A 194 -3.50 -6.91 -4.34
C PHE A 194 -1.98 -6.82 -4.15
N LYS A 195 -1.21 -7.79 -4.65
CA LYS A 195 0.26 -7.71 -4.65
C LYS A 195 0.74 -6.46 -5.39
N PHE A 196 0.22 -6.22 -6.57
CA PHE A 196 0.58 -5.04 -7.37
C PHE A 196 0.25 -3.73 -6.63
N ASN A 197 -0.92 -3.66 -6.01
CA ASN A 197 -1.32 -2.50 -5.20
C ASN A 197 -0.37 -2.26 -4.01
N ASN A 198 0.00 -3.31 -3.28
CA ASN A 198 0.89 -3.21 -2.13
C ASN A 198 2.34 -2.84 -2.52
N LEU A 199 2.81 -3.32 -3.68
CA LEU A 199 4.13 -2.92 -4.21
C LEU A 199 4.19 -1.42 -4.50
N GLY A 200 3.12 -0.85 -5.10
CA GLY A 200 3.02 0.58 -5.33
C GLY A 200 3.10 1.41 -4.05
N SER A 201 2.49 0.95 -2.96
CA SER A 201 2.58 1.64 -1.65
C SER A 201 3.95 1.50 -0.99
N SER A 202 4.64 0.38 -1.19
CA SER A 202 6.00 0.16 -0.64
C SER A 202 7.06 1.03 -1.31
N MET A 203 6.89 1.34 -2.59
CA MET A 203 7.81 2.23 -3.32
C MET A 203 7.73 3.70 -2.87
N ASN A 204 6.61 4.13 -2.32
CA ASN A 204 6.46 5.49 -1.77
C ASN A 204 7.17 5.68 -0.41
N ASN A 205 7.62 4.58 0.21
CA ASN A 205 8.30 4.60 1.52
C ASN A 205 9.82 4.47 1.42
N ILE A 206 10.37 4.48 0.19
CA ILE A 206 11.80 4.50 -0.11
C ILE A 206 12.22 5.93 -0.50
#